data_ce46ebd6370a4667a1060821a9bd500d
#
_entry.id   ce46ebd6370a4667a1060821a9bd500d
#
_cell.length_a   1.000
_cell.length_b   1.000
_cell.length_c   1.000
_cell.angle_alpha   90.00
_cell.angle_beta   90.00
_cell.angle_gamma   90.00
#
_symmetry.space_group_name_H-M   'P 1'
#
loop_
_entity.id
_entity.type
_entity.pdbx_description
1 polymer ?
#
loop_
_entity_poly.entity_id
_entity_poly.type
_entity_poly.pdbx_seq_one_letter_code
_entity_poly.pdbx_strand_id
1 'polypeptide(L)'
;VSLYWVFTVLLLIMLLIVSLVHFPRIELKDDERSGSSASYKKLFRQRYVWLFFLGIFCYVSTEQGVSIFMSTFLEQYHGIDPKTVGAQRISYFWGSMTVGCLFGMFLLKLIDSKRLLQISGILSMSLLLIALFGSAEIAVWAFPAIGFCISMMYSIVFSLALNTVTQNHGSFAGILCSGIVGGAGGPLLVSLVSDATSLRTGMLLILIFMGYITFIGFWAHPLVNNKTVSLKELVTFKKQK
;
A
#
# COMPACT_ATOMS: atom_id res chain seq x y z
N VAL A 1 -19.21 21.39 -4.60
CA VAL A 1 -20.48 20.77 -5.05
C VAL A 1 -20.32 20.05 -6.36
N SER A 2 -19.65 20.62 -7.39
CA SER A 2 -19.49 20.01 -8.72
C SER A 2 -18.74 18.67 -8.73
N LEU A 3 -17.74 18.49 -7.85
CA LEU A 3 -16.95 17.26 -7.77
C LEU A 3 -17.82 16.08 -7.32
N TYR A 4 -18.72 16.28 -6.37
CA TYR A 4 -19.63 15.21 -5.90
C TYR A 4 -20.58 14.74 -7.02
N TRP A 5 -21.04 15.64 -7.87
CA TRP A 5 -21.85 15.27 -9.04
C TRP A 5 -21.10 14.44 -10.05
N VAL A 6 -19.80 14.72 -10.29
CA VAL A 6 -18.95 13.90 -11.15
C VAL A 6 -18.85 12.47 -10.61
N PHE A 7 -18.58 12.30 -9.30
CA PHE A 7 -18.55 10.98 -8.68
C PHE A 7 -19.90 10.28 -8.74
N THR A 8 -21.01 10.99 -8.51
CA THR A 8 -22.36 10.41 -8.60
C THR A 8 -22.63 9.90 -10.00
N VAL A 9 -22.31 10.66 -11.04
CA VAL A 9 -22.50 10.23 -12.44
C VAL A 9 -21.64 9.02 -12.76
N LEU A 10 -20.38 9.00 -12.34
CA LEU A 10 -19.50 7.84 -12.53
C LEU A 10 -20.05 6.58 -11.85
N LEU A 11 -20.56 6.70 -10.62
CA LEU A 11 -21.16 5.58 -9.91
C LEU A 11 -22.43 5.08 -10.60
N LEU A 12 -23.27 5.96 -11.12
CA LEU A 12 -24.47 5.58 -11.88
C LEU A 12 -24.10 4.88 -13.19
N ILE A 13 -23.09 5.35 -13.90
CA ILE A 13 -22.57 4.69 -15.10
C ILE A 13 -22.05 3.29 -14.76
N MET A 14 -21.26 3.16 -13.70
CA MET A 14 -20.73 1.85 -13.24
C MET A 14 -21.88 0.91 -12.85
N LEU A 15 -22.89 1.40 -12.13
CA LEU A 15 -24.07 0.63 -11.77
C LEU A 15 -24.81 0.14 -13.01
N LEU A 16 -24.99 1.01 -14.02
CA LEU A 16 -25.63 0.66 -15.29
C LEU A 16 -24.82 -0.41 -16.03
N ILE A 17 -23.50 -0.26 -16.13
CA ILE A 17 -22.63 -1.25 -16.78
C ILE A 17 -22.76 -2.60 -16.07
N VAL A 18 -22.65 -2.65 -14.73
CA VAL A 18 -22.75 -3.89 -13.95
C VAL A 18 -24.13 -4.54 -14.11
N SER A 19 -25.20 -3.75 -14.23
CA SER A 19 -26.56 -4.25 -14.42
C SER A 19 -26.80 -4.84 -15.82
N LEU A 20 -26.10 -4.30 -16.84
CA LEU A 20 -26.26 -4.77 -18.23
C LEU A 20 -25.33 -5.94 -18.58
N VAL A 21 -24.19 -6.06 -17.91
CA VAL A 21 -23.23 -7.13 -18.16
C VAL A 21 -23.71 -8.42 -17.52
N HIS A 22 -23.85 -9.45 -18.32
CA HIS A 22 -24.13 -10.82 -17.86
C HIS A 22 -22.83 -11.42 -17.29
N PHE A 23 -22.72 -11.46 -15.96
CA PHE A 23 -21.59 -12.14 -15.31
C PHE A 23 -21.80 -13.66 -15.37
N PRO A 24 -20.79 -14.44 -15.80
CA PRO A 24 -20.87 -15.89 -15.76
C PRO A 24 -21.05 -16.35 -14.31
N ARG A 25 -21.98 -17.28 -14.09
CA ARG A 25 -22.15 -17.94 -12.79
C ARG A 25 -20.96 -18.88 -12.58
N ILE A 26 -19.97 -18.42 -11.80
CA ILE A 26 -18.86 -19.26 -11.38
C ILE A 26 -19.35 -20.08 -10.20
N GLU A 27 -19.36 -21.41 -10.34
CA GLU A 27 -19.53 -22.30 -9.20
C GLU A 27 -18.27 -22.22 -8.35
N LEU A 28 -18.36 -21.47 -7.28
CA LEU A 28 -17.30 -21.38 -6.28
C LEU A 28 -17.17 -22.76 -5.62
N LYS A 29 -15.97 -23.29 -5.57
CA LYS A 29 -15.66 -24.47 -4.76
C LYS A 29 -16.02 -24.18 -3.30
N ASP A 30 -16.36 -25.20 -2.53
CA ASP A 30 -16.81 -25.02 -1.14
C ASP A 30 -15.76 -24.32 -0.24
N ASP A 31 -14.49 -24.39 -0.59
CA ASP A 31 -13.37 -23.68 0.06
C ASP A 31 -13.23 -22.20 -0.38
N GLU A 32 -13.83 -21.83 -1.51
CA GLU A 32 -13.88 -20.45 -2.03
C GLU A 32 -15.13 -19.70 -1.56
N ARG A 33 -16.15 -20.40 -1.07
CA ARG A 33 -17.34 -19.79 -0.46
C ARG A 33 -16.90 -19.05 0.80
N SER A 34 -16.69 -17.75 0.67
CA SER A 34 -16.41 -16.87 1.79
C SER A 34 -17.61 -16.91 2.75
N GLY A 35 -17.34 -17.19 4.04
CA GLY A 35 -18.37 -17.00 5.06
C GLY A 35 -18.65 -18.18 5.97
N SER A 36 -17.97 -19.33 5.83
CA SER A 36 -18.05 -20.33 6.89
C SER A 36 -17.38 -19.80 8.16
N SER A 37 -18.16 -19.62 9.23
CA SER A 37 -17.64 -19.25 10.57
C SER A 37 -16.48 -20.17 11.01
N ALA A 38 -16.51 -21.43 10.57
CA ALA A 38 -15.44 -22.38 10.82
C ALA A 38 -14.12 -22.01 10.13
N SER A 39 -14.17 -21.52 8.89
CA SER A 39 -12.99 -21.08 8.13
C SER A 39 -12.33 -19.89 8.79
N TYR A 40 -13.09 -18.88 9.22
CA TYR A 40 -12.56 -17.73 9.97
C TYR A 40 -11.92 -18.16 11.27
N LYS A 41 -12.60 -19.02 12.07
CA LYS A 41 -12.07 -19.51 13.35
C LYS A 41 -10.76 -20.28 13.17
N LYS A 42 -10.63 -21.07 12.10
CA LYS A 42 -9.39 -21.80 11.76
C LYS A 42 -8.27 -20.82 11.40
N LEU A 43 -8.55 -19.79 10.60
CA LEU A 43 -7.58 -18.78 10.18
C LEU A 43 -7.11 -17.92 11.35
N PHE A 44 -8.00 -17.45 12.23
CA PHE A 44 -7.65 -16.63 13.38
C PHE A 44 -6.71 -17.33 14.39
N ARG A 45 -6.64 -18.66 14.37
CA ARG A 45 -5.67 -19.42 15.20
C ARG A 45 -4.28 -19.45 14.62
N GLN A 46 -4.07 -19.00 13.39
CA GLN A 46 -2.79 -19.09 12.71
C GLN A 46 -2.01 -17.78 12.84
N ARG A 47 -0.77 -17.84 13.31
CA ARG A 47 0.07 -16.68 13.58
C ARG A 47 0.33 -15.84 12.31
N TYR A 48 0.54 -16.49 11.17
CA TYR A 48 0.82 -15.77 9.93
C TYR A 48 -0.35 -14.89 9.48
N VAL A 49 -1.60 -15.25 9.80
CA VAL A 49 -2.77 -14.43 9.47
C VAL A 49 -2.68 -13.07 10.16
N TRP A 50 -2.35 -13.06 11.45
CA TRP A 50 -2.17 -11.82 12.21
C TRP A 50 -0.95 -11.01 11.77
N LEU A 51 0.14 -11.70 11.39
CA LEU A 51 1.33 -11.02 10.90
C LEU A 51 1.07 -10.32 9.56
N PHE A 52 0.37 -10.96 8.62
CA PHE A 52 0.00 -10.31 7.37
C PHE A 52 -1.09 -9.26 7.54
N PHE A 53 -2.08 -9.49 8.43
CA PHE A 53 -3.06 -8.47 8.79
C PHE A 53 -2.36 -7.21 9.32
N LEU A 54 -1.42 -7.37 10.25
CA LEU A 54 -0.61 -6.26 10.75
C LEU A 54 0.22 -5.60 9.62
N GLY A 55 0.67 -6.38 8.64
CA GLY A 55 1.35 -5.85 7.44
C GLY A 55 0.47 -4.90 6.64
N ILE A 56 -0.77 -5.29 6.37
CA ILE A 56 -1.74 -4.43 5.67
C ILE A 56 -2.10 -3.21 6.53
N PHE A 57 -2.32 -3.41 7.84
CA PHE A 57 -2.53 -2.31 8.78
C PHE A 57 -1.39 -1.29 8.74
N CYS A 58 -0.14 -1.74 8.85
CA CYS A 58 1.03 -0.87 8.80
C CYS A 58 1.17 -0.16 7.45
N TYR A 59 0.84 -0.85 6.34
CA TYR A 59 0.89 -0.22 5.02
C TYR A 59 -0.10 0.95 4.91
N VAL A 60 -1.36 0.71 5.25
CA VAL A 60 -2.39 1.76 5.14
C VAL A 60 -2.13 2.87 6.17
N SER A 61 -1.58 2.52 7.35
CA SER A 61 -1.11 3.51 8.34
C SER A 61 0.00 4.40 7.79
N THR A 62 0.94 3.83 7.04
CA THR A 62 2.03 4.58 6.38
C THR A 62 1.49 5.51 5.30
N GLU A 63 0.66 4.98 4.40
CA GLU A 63 0.05 5.72 3.29
C GLU A 63 -0.75 6.92 3.78
N GLN A 64 -1.69 6.69 4.69
CA GLN A 64 -2.53 7.74 5.24
C GLN A 64 -1.75 8.67 6.17
N GLY A 65 -0.84 8.14 6.98
CA GLY A 65 0.01 8.95 7.85
C GLY A 65 0.85 9.96 7.08
N VAL A 66 1.52 9.54 6.00
CA VAL A 66 2.29 10.46 5.16
C VAL A 66 1.38 11.46 4.46
N SER A 67 0.30 10.99 3.83
CA SER A 67 -0.63 11.82 3.05
C SER A 67 -1.29 12.92 3.88
N ILE A 68 -1.72 12.60 5.10
CA ILE A 68 -2.43 13.53 5.99
C ILE A 68 -1.48 14.56 6.58
N PHE A 69 -0.32 14.11 7.08
CA PHE A 69 0.57 14.99 7.86
C PHE A 69 1.62 15.74 7.05
N MET A 70 1.90 15.36 5.77
CA MET A 70 2.94 16.03 5.00
C MET A 70 2.69 17.52 4.81
N SER A 71 1.46 17.94 4.54
CA SER A 71 1.12 19.35 4.30
C SER A 71 1.28 20.17 5.59
N THR A 72 0.78 19.65 6.72
CA THR A 72 0.93 20.27 8.04
C THR A 72 2.40 20.32 8.46
N PHE A 73 3.17 19.29 8.15
CA PHE A 73 4.62 19.28 8.41
C PHE A 73 5.35 20.37 7.62
N LEU A 74 5.05 20.49 6.32
CA LEU A 74 5.65 21.51 5.45
C LEU A 74 5.29 22.93 5.92
N GLU A 75 4.07 23.14 6.40
CA GLU A 75 3.66 24.42 6.99
C GLU A 75 4.41 24.72 8.28
N GLN A 76 4.38 23.79 9.23
CA GLN A 76 4.89 24.00 10.58
C GLN A 76 6.41 24.14 10.63
N TYR A 77 7.16 23.41 9.82
CA TYR A 77 8.63 23.37 9.87
C TYR A 77 9.31 24.19 8.78
N HIS A 78 8.59 24.49 7.70
CA HIS A 78 9.19 25.17 6.54
C HIS A 78 8.40 26.41 6.10
N GLY A 79 7.28 26.75 6.77
CA GLY A 79 6.47 27.93 6.43
C GLY A 79 5.81 27.85 5.05
N ILE A 80 5.61 26.64 4.51
CA ILE A 80 5.01 26.42 3.19
C ILE A 80 3.48 26.45 3.33
N ASP A 81 2.82 27.28 2.53
CA ASP A 81 1.36 27.41 2.56
C ASP A 81 0.66 26.08 2.22
N PRO A 82 -0.15 25.54 3.17
CA PRO A 82 -0.83 24.26 3.02
C PRO A 82 -1.93 24.28 1.94
N LYS A 83 -2.49 25.47 1.62
CA LYS A 83 -3.58 25.62 0.65
C LYS A 83 -3.11 25.63 -0.80
N THR A 84 -1.86 25.95 -1.04
CA THR A 84 -1.26 26.02 -2.38
C THR A 84 -0.24 24.91 -2.58
N VAL A 85 0.99 25.12 -2.16
CA VAL A 85 2.08 24.15 -2.36
C VAL A 85 1.83 22.87 -1.57
N GLY A 86 1.37 22.96 -0.32
CA GLY A 86 1.07 21.80 0.50
C GLY A 86 0.02 20.88 -0.15
N ALA A 87 -1.10 21.44 -0.60
CA ALA A 87 -2.14 20.69 -1.32
C ALA A 87 -1.64 20.08 -2.64
N GLN A 88 -0.80 20.81 -3.38
CA GLN A 88 -0.18 20.31 -4.60
C GLN A 88 0.74 19.11 -4.33
N ARG A 89 1.47 19.09 -3.21
CA ARG A 89 2.35 17.95 -2.85
C ARG A 89 1.56 16.71 -2.50
N ILE A 90 0.39 16.84 -1.88
CA ILE A 90 -0.54 15.72 -1.69
C ILE A 90 -0.98 15.14 -3.04
N SER A 91 -1.32 16.00 -4.00
CA SER A 91 -1.68 15.56 -5.36
C SER A 91 -0.52 14.84 -6.05
N TYR A 92 0.71 15.33 -5.88
CA TYR A 92 1.91 14.68 -6.42
C TYR A 92 2.22 13.34 -5.74
N PHE A 93 1.94 13.21 -4.44
CA PHE A 93 2.06 11.95 -3.73
C PHE A 93 1.14 10.87 -4.32
N TRP A 94 -0.14 11.16 -4.51
CA TRP A 94 -1.09 10.23 -5.12
C TRP A 94 -0.81 9.98 -6.60
N GLY A 95 -0.41 11.01 -7.34
CA GLY A 95 0.03 10.89 -8.73
C GLY A 95 1.27 9.99 -8.87
N SER A 96 2.28 10.18 -8.02
CA SER A 96 3.49 9.35 -8.03
C SER A 96 3.20 7.92 -7.61
N MET A 97 2.25 7.68 -6.68
CA MET A 97 1.76 6.34 -6.37
C MET A 97 1.17 5.66 -7.60
N THR A 98 0.34 6.36 -8.37
CA THR A 98 -0.25 5.81 -9.59
C THR A 98 0.84 5.40 -10.60
N VAL A 99 1.81 6.30 -10.85
CA VAL A 99 2.95 6.01 -11.71
C VAL A 99 3.79 4.85 -11.15
N GLY A 100 4.01 4.84 -9.84
CA GLY A 100 4.74 3.77 -9.15
C GLY A 100 4.06 2.41 -9.27
N CYS A 101 2.73 2.34 -9.19
CA CYS A 101 1.98 1.09 -9.43
C CYS A 101 2.21 0.55 -10.84
N LEU A 102 2.14 1.42 -11.86
CA LEU A 102 2.39 1.01 -13.25
C LEU A 102 3.83 0.52 -13.43
N PHE A 103 4.79 1.26 -12.89
CA PHE A 103 6.20 0.88 -12.96
C PHE A 103 6.48 -0.41 -12.17
N GLY A 104 5.83 -0.59 -11.03
CA GLY A 104 5.93 -1.78 -10.19
C GLY A 104 5.50 -3.06 -10.89
N MET A 105 4.51 -3.01 -11.77
CA MET A 105 4.12 -4.17 -12.59
C MET A 105 5.26 -4.65 -13.50
N PHE A 106 6.07 -3.74 -14.02
CA PHE A 106 7.27 -4.10 -14.80
C PHE A 106 8.37 -4.63 -13.89
N LEU A 107 8.61 -3.99 -12.75
CA LEU A 107 9.63 -4.43 -11.80
C LEU A 107 9.35 -5.83 -11.25
N LEU A 108 8.09 -6.19 -10.97
CA LEU A 108 7.70 -7.53 -10.50
C LEU A 108 7.96 -8.65 -11.52
N LYS A 109 8.13 -8.32 -12.81
CA LYS A 109 8.57 -9.29 -13.82
C LYS A 109 10.07 -9.55 -13.78
N LEU A 110 10.85 -8.57 -13.29
CA LEU A 110 12.31 -8.60 -13.29
C LEU A 110 12.89 -8.97 -11.95
N ILE A 111 12.24 -8.57 -10.86
CA ILE A 111 12.73 -8.67 -9.49
C ILE A 111 11.73 -9.49 -8.67
N ASP A 112 12.26 -10.38 -7.84
CA ASP A 112 11.44 -11.13 -6.90
C ASP A 112 10.66 -10.19 -5.96
N SER A 113 9.38 -10.53 -5.70
CA SER A 113 8.47 -9.70 -4.92
C SER A 113 8.99 -9.37 -3.52
N LYS A 114 9.66 -10.31 -2.85
CA LYS A 114 10.25 -10.11 -1.51
C LYS A 114 11.39 -9.09 -1.56
N ARG A 115 12.29 -9.24 -2.55
CA ARG A 115 13.41 -8.28 -2.75
C ARG A 115 12.90 -6.90 -3.10
N LEU A 116 11.89 -6.83 -3.96
CA LEU A 116 11.28 -5.55 -4.32
C LEU A 116 10.64 -4.87 -3.10
N LEU A 117 9.95 -5.62 -2.24
CA LEU A 117 9.40 -5.11 -0.98
C LEU A 117 10.49 -4.56 -0.05
N GLN A 118 11.62 -5.27 0.08
CA GLN A 118 12.76 -4.84 0.90
C GLN A 118 13.38 -3.54 0.37
N ILE A 119 13.67 -3.48 -0.95
CA ILE A 119 14.29 -2.31 -1.58
C ILE A 119 13.36 -1.08 -1.44
N SER A 120 12.09 -1.25 -1.80
CA SER A 120 11.10 -0.17 -1.70
C SER A 120 10.91 0.30 -0.26
N GLY A 121 10.93 -0.63 0.71
CA GLY A 121 10.82 -0.32 2.12
C GLY A 121 12.01 0.48 2.64
N ILE A 122 13.23 0.05 2.36
CA ILE A 122 14.46 0.77 2.76
C ILE A 122 14.48 2.16 2.12
N LEU A 123 14.15 2.25 0.82
CA LEU A 123 14.14 3.52 0.10
C LEU A 123 13.09 4.48 0.66
N SER A 124 11.88 4.00 0.95
CA SER A 124 10.82 4.84 1.51
C SER A 124 11.15 5.33 2.93
N MET A 125 11.78 4.49 3.79
CA MET A 125 12.27 4.91 5.10
C MET A 125 13.35 5.98 5.00
N SER A 126 14.30 5.81 4.07
CA SER A 126 15.36 6.81 3.82
C SER A 126 14.76 8.14 3.34
N LEU A 127 13.80 8.09 2.41
CA LEU A 127 13.10 9.28 1.93
C LEU A 127 12.31 9.98 3.03
N LEU A 128 11.67 9.23 3.93
CA LEU A 128 10.96 9.82 5.07
C LEU A 128 11.93 10.55 6.01
N LEU A 129 13.08 9.95 6.33
CA LEU A 129 14.10 10.63 7.13
C LEU A 129 14.62 11.91 6.44
N ILE A 130 14.89 11.82 5.14
CA ILE A 130 15.30 12.97 4.33
C ILE A 130 14.21 14.06 4.35
N ALA A 131 12.93 13.70 4.24
CA ALA A 131 11.82 14.64 4.30
C ALA A 131 11.67 15.32 5.66
N LEU A 132 11.90 14.59 6.76
CA LEU A 132 11.72 15.08 8.12
C LEU A 132 12.89 15.94 8.62
N PHE A 133 14.12 15.72 8.10
CA PHE A 133 15.33 16.38 8.57
C PHE A 133 16.02 17.22 7.50
N GLY A 134 15.58 17.16 6.25
CA GLY A 134 16.14 17.93 5.13
C GLY A 134 15.65 19.37 5.07
N SER A 135 16.17 20.12 4.08
CA SER A 135 15.69 21.46 3.78
C SER A 135 14.29 21.46 3.18
N ALA A 136 13.64 22.65 3.17
CA ALA A 136 12.31 22.82 2.57
C ALA A 136 12.24 22.31 1.13
N GLU A 137 13.23 22.64 0.30
CA GLU A 137 13.30 22.22 -1.10
C GLU A 137 13.36 20.69 -1.25
N ILE A 138 14.11 20.03 -0.37
CA ILE A 138 14.23 18.56 -0.37
C ILE A 138 12.95 17.93 0.13
N ALA A 139 12.38 18.40 1.23
CA ALA A 139 11.17 17.85 1.84
C ALA A 139 9.98 17.86 0.86
N VAL A 140 9.82 18.96 0.12
CA VAL A 140 8.75 19.18 -0.88
C VAL A 140 8.73 18.09 -1.98
N TRP A 141 9.87 17.51 -2.32
CA TRP A 141 9.97 16.44 -3.32
C TRP A 141 10.12 15.04 -2.69
N ALA A 142 10.70 14.96 -1.50
CA ALA A 142 10.89 13.68 -0.81
C ALA A 142 9.53 13.05 -0.42
N PHE A 143 8.57 13.84 0.06
CA PHE A 143 7.23 13.33 0.40
C PHE A 143 6.51 12.70 -0.80
N PRO A 144 6.39 13.35 -1.98
CA PRO A 144 5.83 12.71 -3.18
C PRO A 144 6.61 11.45 -3.60
N ALA A 145 7.94 11.45 -3.49
CA ALA A 145 8.76 10.30 -3.84
C ALA A 145 8.50 9.08 -2.93
N ILE A 146 8.12 9.28 -1.66
CA ILE A 146 7.68 8.20 -0.79
C ILE A 146 6.46 7.49 -1.41
N GLY A 147 5.50 8.24 -1.94
CA GLY A 147 4.32 7.67 -2.61
C GLY A 147 4.69 6.70 -3.73
N PHE A 148 5.66 7.06 -4.57
CA PHE A 148 6.20 6.17 -5.62
C PHE A 148 6.75 4.87 -5.03
N CYS A 149 7.55 4.96 -3.96
CA CYS A 149 8.21 3.79 -3.37
C CYS A 149 7.22 2.85 -2.69
N ILE A 150 6.19 3.36 -2.00
CA ILE A 150 5.22 2.52 -1.28
C ILE A 150 4.13 1.94 -2.18
N SER A 151 3.97 2.43 -3.39
CA SER A 151 2.85 2.17 -4.30
C SER A 151 2.51 0.68 -4.51
N MET A 152 3.52 -0.17 -4.60
CA MET A 152 3.35 -1.60 -4.87
C MET A 152 3.34 -2.47 -3.62
N MET A 153 3.65 -1.92 -2.43
CA MET A 153 3.83 -2.72 -1.21
C MET A 153 2.55 -3.42 -0.79
N TYR A 154 1.39 -2.76 -0.90
CA TYR A 154 0.10 -3.37 -0.60
C TYR A 154 -0.12 -4.66 -1.40
N SER A 155 0.02 -4.56 -2.71
CA SER A 155 -0.21 -5.68 -3.63
C SER A 155 0.78 -6.83 -3.37
N ILE A 156 2.05 -6.51 -3.06
CA ILE A 156 3.06 -7.51 -2.74
C ILE A 156 2.71 -8.22 -1.43
N VAL A 157 2.43 -7.48 -0.35
CA VAL A 157 2.08 -8.06 0.95
C VAL A 157 0.82 -8.92 0.85
N PHE A 158 -0.20 -8.42 0.15
CA PHE A 158 -1.45 -9.14 -0.08
C PHE A 158 -1.24 -10.44 -0.87
N SER A 159 -0.46 -10.37 -1.95
CA SER A 159 -0.10 -11.53 -2.77
C SER A 159 0.72 -12.56 -1.98
N LEU A 160 1.73 -12.12 -1.21
CA LEU A 160 2.54 -12.99 -0.35
C LEU A 160 1.66 -13.68 0.69
N ALA A 161 0.72 -12.96 1.30
CA ALA A 161 -0.21 -13.51 2.27
C ALA A 161 -1.07 -14.63 1.65
N LEU A 162 -1.75 -14.35 0.54
CA LEU A 162 -2.59 -15.34 -0.13
C LEU A 162 -1.80 -16.54 -0.63
N ASN A 163 -0.54 -16.33 -1.03
CA ASN A 163 0.35 -17.41 -1.46
C ASN A 163 0.96 -18.21 -0.29
N THR A 164 0.57 -17.93 0.95
CA THR A 164 0.99 -18.71 2.14
C THR A 164 -0.04 -19.80 2.49
N VAL A 165 -1.24 -19.73 1.95
CA VAL A 165 -2.34 -20.68 2.23
C VAL A 165 -2.68 -21.49 0.99
N THR A 166 -3.11 -22.74 1.21
CA THR A 166 -3.60 -23.64 0.14
C THR A 166 -5.12 -23.64 0.02
N GLN A 167 -5.83 -23.15 1.04
CA GLN A 167 -7.29 -23.16 1.14
C GLN A 167 -7.80 -21.91 1.85
N ASN A 168 -9.09 -21.62 1.72
CA ASN A 168 -9.76 -20.48 2.37
C ASN A 168 -9.23 -19.10 1.93
N HIS A 169 -8.79 -18.95 0.67
CA HIS A 169 -8.26 -17.71 0.14
C HIS A 169 -9.26 -16.54 0.27
N GLY A 170 -10.56 -16.77 0.00
CA GLY A 170 -11.60 -15.75 0.13
C GLY A 170 -11.77 -15.25 1.57
N SER A 171 -11.82 -16.15 2.55
CA SER A 171 -11.92 -15.78 3.98
C SER A 171 -10.65 -15.06 4.44
N PHE A 172 -9.48 -15.49 3.99
CA PHE A 172 -8.22 -14.84 4.33
C PHE A 172 -8.11 -13.45 3.70
N ALA A 173 -8.49 -13.30 2.42
CA ALA A 173 -8.57 -12.00 1.77
C ALA A 173 -9.49 -11.04 2.53
N GLY A 174 -10.63 -11.50 3.03
CA GLY A 174 -11.54 -10.71 3.86
C GLY A 174 -10.88 -10.22 5.15
N ILE A 175 -10.10 -11.08 5.83
CA ILE A 175 -9.34 -10.68 7.03
C ILE A 175 -8.28 -9.64 6.66
N LEU A 176 -7.54 -9.83 5.57
CA LEU A 176 -6.52 -8.88 5.12
C LEU A 176 -7.15 -7.51 4.77
N CYS A 177 -8.28 -7.51 4.05
CA CYS A 177 -9.00 -6.28 3.73
C CYS A 177 -9.43 -5.51 4.99
N SER A 178 -9.80 -6.20 6.08
CA SER A 178 -10.12 -5.50 7.33
C SER A 178 -8.92 -4.76 7.94
N GLY A 179 -7.68 -5.11 7.56
CA GLY A 179 -6.46 -4.37 7.92
C GLY A 179 -6.43 -2.92 7.42
N ILE A 180 -7.30 -2.56 6.47
CA ILE A 180 -7.48 -1.16 5.99
C ILE A 180 -7.87 -0.21 7.14
N VAL A 181 -8.35 -0.73 8.25
CA VAL A 181 -8.57 0.06 9.49
C VAL A 181 -7.30 0.79 9.97
N GLY A 182 -6.12 0.36 9.52
CA GLY A 182 -4.85 1.09 9.70
C GLY A 182 -4.89 2.52 9.19
N GLY A 183 -5.74 2.81 8.19
CA GLY A 183 -5.96 4.17 7.67
C GLY A 183 -6.54 5.16 8.68
N ALA A 184 -7.26 4.67 9.67
CA ALA A 184 -7.70 5.47 10.83
C ALA A 184 -6.73 5.32 12.01
N GLY A 185 -6.30 4.08 12.31
CA GLY A 185 -5.44 3.78 13.45
C GLY A 185 -4.05 4.41 13.36
N GLY A 186 -3.42 4.37 12.19
CA GLY A 186 -2.08 4.94 11.98
C GLY A 186 -2.03 6.45 12.21
N PRO A 187 -2.84 7.25 11.49
CA PRO A 187 -2.90 8.70 11.72
C PRO A 187 -3.28 9.06 13.16
N LEU A 188 -4.18 8.31 13.79
CA LEU A 188 -4.52 8.52 15.20
C LEU A 188 -3.29 8.36 16.10
N LEU A 189 -2.51 7.30 15.92
CA LEU A 189 -1.29 7.07 16.69
C LEU A 189 -0.25 8.17 16.45
N VAL A 190 -0.07 8.59 15.18
CA VAL A 190 0.82 9.71 14.82
C VAL A 190 0.35 11.00 15.49
N SER A 191 -0.96 11.30 15.50
CA SER A 191 -1.52 12.49 16.15
C SER A 191 -1.28 12.47 17.66
N LEU A 192 -1.59 11.37 18.33
CA LEU A 192 -1.40 11.23 19.79
C LEU A 192 0.07 11.46 20.19
N VAL A 193 1.02 10.89 19.43
CA VAL A 193 2.45 11.12 19.70
C VAL A 193 2.84 12.56 19.38
N SER A 194 2.28 13.14 18.32
CA SER A 194 2.54 14.53 17.92
C SER A 194 2.07 15.51 18.97
N ASP A 195 0.88 15.30 19.53
CA ASP A 195 0.29 16.17 20.56
C ASP A 195 1.08 16.09 21.87
N ALA A 196 1.64 14.93 22.20
CA ALA A 196 2.44 14.73 23.40
C ALA A 196 3.89 15.27 23.25
N THR A 197 4.40 15.43 22.01
CA THR A 197 5.81 15.76 21.77
C THR A 197 6.00 16.81 20.66
N SER A 198 6.01 16.36 19.41
CA SER A 198 6.09 17.20 18.22
C SER A 198 5.62 16.43 17.00
N LEU A 199 5.16 17.14 15.96
CA LEU A 199 4.72 16.49 14.70
C LEU A 199 5.85 15.67 14.05
N ARG A 200 7.08 16.14 14.14
CA ARG A 200 8.26 15.40 13.64
C ARG A 200 8.41 14.06 14.35
N THR A 201 8.28 14.03 15.67
CA THR A 201 8.36 12.79 16.45
C THR A 201 7.20 11.85 16.15
N GLY A 202 5.98 12.39 16.02
CA GLY A 202 4.82 11.61 15.62
C GLY A 202 5.00 10.96 14.25
N MET A 203 5.54 11.69 13.27
CA MET A 203 5.80 11.14 11.94
C MET A 203 6.94 10.10 11.93
N LEU A 204 7.88 10.14 12.88
CA LEU A 204 8.89 9.07 13.02
C LEU A 204 8.26 7.72 13.36
N LEU A 205 7.07 7.67 13.97
CA LEU A 205 6.34 6.43 14.18
C LEU A 205 6.06 5.68 12.87
N ILE A 206 5.91 6.41 11.75
CA ILE A 206 5.71 5.84 10.43
C ILE A 206 6.89 4.94 10.01
N LEU A 207 8.11 5.24 10.49
CA LEU A 207 9.27 4.37 10.24
C LEU A 207 9.08 2.97 10.84
N ILE A 208 8.40 2.86 11.98
CA ILE A 208 8.09 1.56 12.59
C ILE A 208 7.14 0.77 11.69
N PHE A 209 6.12 1.42 11.13
CA PHE A 209 5.19 0.80 10.19
C PHE A 209 5.91 0.35 8.91
N MET A 210 6.72 1.24 8.30
CA MET A 210 7.53 0.93 7.12
C MET A 210 8.54 -0.20 7.40
N GLY A 211 9.18 -0.17 8.57
CA GLY A 211 10.12 -1.20 9.02
C GLY A 211 9.45 -2.57 9.13
N TYR A 212 8.24 -2.62 9.68
CA TYR A 212 7.48 -3.87 9.75
C TYR A 212 7.12 -4.42 8.37
N ILE A 213 6.66 -3.57 7.45
CA ILE A 213 6.37 -3.99 6.07
C ILE A 213 7.63 -4.53 5.39
N THR A 214 8.74 -3.83 5.53
CA THR A 214 10.05 -4.26 4.99
C THR A 214 10.47 -5.60 5.57
N PHE A 215 10.23 -5.80 6.87
CA PHE A 215 10.54 -7.05 7.58
C PHE A 215 9.74 -8.25 7.04
N ILE A 216 8.52 -8.06 6.53
CA ILE A 216 7.76 -9.12 5.86
C ILE A 216 8.56 -9.73 4.70
N GLY A 217 9.29 -8.92 3.94
CA GLY A 217 10.15 -9.40 2.86
C GLY A 217 11.24 -10.39 3.30
N PHE A 218 11.62 -10.44 4.58
CA PHE A 218 12.60 -11.39 5.10
C PHE A 218 11.97 -12.71 5.53
N TRP A 219 10.88 -12.68 6.29
CA TRP A 219 10.30 -13.88 6.88
C TRP A 219 9.18 -14.54 6.06
N ALA A 220 8.55 -13.84 5.11
CA ALA A 220 7.49 -14.41 4.32
C ALA A 220 8.00 -15.59 3.46
N HIS A 221 7.30 -16.72 3.54
CA HIS A 221 7.60 -17.93 2.76
C HIS A 221 6.42 -18.27 1.86
N PRO A 222 6.37 -17.75 0.62
CA PRO A 222 5.32 -18.09 -0.33
C PRO A 222 5.48 -19.55 -0.80
N LEU A 223 4.34 -20.24 -1.00
CA LEU A 223 4.30 -21.61 -1.53
C LEU A 223 4.84 -21.68 -2.97
N VAL A 224 4.59 -20.63 -3.75
CA VAL A 224 5.05 -20.51 -5.13
C VAL A 224 5.91 -19.25 -5.25
N ASN A 225 7.15 -19.41 -5.67
CA ASN A 225 8.02 -18.29 -5.94
C ASN A 225 7.62 -17.57 -7.23
N ASN A 226 7.78 -16.25 -7.24
CA ASN A 226 7.54 -15.45 -8.43
C ASN A 226 8.51 -15.84 -9.55
N LYS A 227 7.99 -16.15 -10.75
CA LYS A 227 8.83 -16.42 -11.94
C LYS A 227 9.30 -15.08 -12.49
N THR A 228 10.57 -14.76 -12.25
CA THR A 228 11.21 -13.59 -12.83
C THR A 228 11.78 -13.93 -14.21
N VAL A 229 11.61 -13.00 -15.15
CA VAL A 229 12.17 -13.12 -16.51
C VAL A 229 13.48 -12.36 -16.55
N SER A 230 14.54 -12.97 -17.07
CA SER A 230 15.82 -12.29 -17.26
C SER A 230 15.68 -11.16 -18.28
N LEU A 231 16.35 -10.02 -18.03
CA LEU A 231 16.41 -8.90 -19.01
C LEU A 231 16.85 -9.36 -20.41
N LYS A 232 17.73 -10.40 -20.48
CA LYS A 232 18.18 -11.00 -21.75
C LYS A 232 17.03 -11.68 -22.49
N GLU A 233 16.13 -12.37 -21.79
CA GLU A 233 14.98 -13.05 -22.41
C GLU A 233 13.96 -12.03 -22.95
N LEU A 234 13.72 -10.91 -22.25
CA LEU A 234 12.85 -9.85 -22.74
C LEU A 234 13.34 -9.22 -24.06
N VAL A 235 14.64 -9.06 -24.21
CA VAL A 235 15.25 -8.54 -25.45
C VAL A 235 15.18 -9.58 -26.56
N THR A 236 15.28 -10.86 -26.25
CA THR A 236 15.25 -11.96 -27.24
C THR A 236 13.83 -12.21 -27.77
N PHE A 237 12.80 -12.07 -26.91
CA PHE A 237 11.38 -12.15 -27.34
C PHE A 237 11.01 -11.07 -28.36
N LYS A 238 11.69 -9.91 -28.33
CA LYS A 238 11.47 -8.81 -29.27
C LYS A 238 12.10 -9.05 -30.65
N LYS A 239 13.00 -10.03 -30.78
CA LYS A 239 13.65 -10.40 -32.06
C LYS A 239 12.95 -11.55 -32.81
N GLN A 240 11.96 -12.20 -32.20
CA GLN A 240 11.22 -13.33 -32.80
C GLN A 240 9.79 -12.96 -33.25
N LYS A 241 9.43 -11.67 -33.23
CA LYS A 241 8.23 -11.11 -33.85
C LYS A 241 8.66 -10.15 -34.95
#